data_47f590035c1fded25af9a8ae34958acd
#
_entry.id   47f590035c1fded25af9a8ae34958acd
#
_cell.length_a   1.000
_cell.length_b   1.000
_cell.length_c   1.000
_cell.angle_alpha   90.00
_cell.angle_beta   90.00
_cell.angle_gamma   90.00
#
_symmetry.space_group_name_H-M   'P 1'
#
loop_
_entity.id
_entity.type
_entity.pdbx_description
1 polymer ?
#
loop_
_entity_poly.entity_id
_entity_poly.type
_entity_poly.pdbx_seq_one_letter_code
_entity_poly.pdbx_strand_id
1 'polypeptide(L)'
;RGVPWPTPLRAGVAGLFEELGDDVVVLASGDPLLSGVATTLMEVLGAERIRVHPALSSETLARSRMLWPAETTNWVSLVGRDPGRVLELAAPGERVIALSSDQTTPGKLARILVTAGWETSAMTVLGNLGTPQETRQDFTAQTLATHQEKLPRLNVVAIEFGTGKYPVGAGPLLSDDSFTNDGQLTKQPIRLFALAALAPARGQVLWDIGTGSGSIGISWCRSAPGTRTIAFEKRGDRAARARGNAERLGVADRFEVRLGDALALMSDPSLPAPDAIFFGGGANASTCEVALAALSVGGRLVIHSVTLETEALLAGLQTRVGGELTKVSLETAMPLGSFRGWKPARAVTCYSLIKETP
;
A
#
# COMPACT_ATOMS: atom_id res chain seq x y z
N ARG A 1 -19.40 -37.28 4.83
CA ARG A 1 -20.01 -36.36 5.81
C ARG A 1 -19.46 -34.96 5.56
N GLY A 2 -20.34 -33.92 5.38
CA GLY A 2 -19.92 -32.55 5.29
C GLY A 2 -19.67 -31.96 6.66
N VAL A 3 -18.53 -31.27 6.84
CA VAL A 3 -18.16 -30.58 8.09
C VAL A 3 -17.99 -29.09 7.76
N PRO A 4 -18.63 -28.16 8.51
CA PRO A 4 -18.46 -26.75 8.29
C PRO A 4 -17.08 -26.26 8.74
N TRP A 5 -16.64 -25.13 8.15
CA TRP A 5 -15.40 -24.48 8.54
C TRP A 5 -15.46 -23.95 9.98
N PRO A 6 -14.37 -24.03 10.75
CA PRO A 6 -14.28 -23.42 12.07
C PRO A 6 -14.25 -21.89 11.97
N THR A 7 -14.69 -21.24 13.03
CA THR A 7 -14.63 -19.77 13.15
C THR A 7 -13.89 -19.40 14.45
N PRO A 8 -12.76 -18.68 14.36
CA PRO A 8 -12.08 -18.20 13.13
C PRO A 8 -11.38 -19.34 12.36
N LEU A 9 -11.41 -19.25 11.03
CA LEU A 9 -10.89 -20.29 10.15
C LEU A 9 -9.44 -20.67 10.47
N ARG A 10 -8.53 -19.71 10.44
CA ARG A 10 -7.07 -19.94 10.56
C ARG A 10 -6.69 -20.63 11.89
N ALA A 11 -7.35 -20.25 12.97
CA ALA A 11 -7.07 -20.81 14.28
C ALA A 11 -7.63 -22.25 14.47
N GLY A 12 -8.72 -22.57 13.78
CA GLY A 12 -9.40 -23.86 13.94
C GLY A 12 -9.03 -24.93 12.91
N VAL A 13 -8.33 -24.56 11.83
CA VAL A 13 -8.00 -25.51 10.73
C VAL A 13 -7.16 -26.66 11.22
N ALA A 14 -6.09 -26.44 11.98
CA ALA A 14 -5.18 -27.50 12.44
C ALA A 14 -5.94 -28.58 13.21
N GLY A 15 -6.71 -28.17 14.25
CA GLY A 15 -7.49 -29.12 15.05
C GLY A 15 -8.57 -29.86 14.25
N LEU A 16 -9.21 -29.17 13.27
CA LEU A 16 -10.18 -29.83 12.40
C LEU A 16 -9.55 -30.98 11.59
N PHE A 17 -8.36 -30.75 11.02
CA PHE A 17 -7.67 -31.78 10.22
C PHE A 17 -7.01 -32.87 11.09
N GLU A 18 -6.64 -32.59 12.33
CA GLU A 18 -6.26 -33.61 13.31
C GLU A 18 -7.43 -34.58 13.60
N GLU A 19 -8.66 -34.07 13.69
CA GLU A 19 -9.87 -34.88 13.91
C GLU A 19 -10.27 -35.69 12.67
N LEU A 20 -10.17 -35.06 11.45
CA LEU A 20 -10.65 -35.69 10.22
C LEU A 20 -9.64 -36.63 9.55
N GLY A 21 -8.34 -36.52 9.87
CA GLY A 21 -7.26 -37.25 9.22
C GLY A 21 -6.84 -36.69 7.87
N ASP A 22 -6.10 -37.48 7.07
CA ASP A 22 -5.45 -37.02 5.82
C ASP A 22 -6.31 -37.19 4.57
N ASP A 23 -7.33 -38.06 4.59
CA ASP A 23 -8.18 -38.32 3.41
C ASP A 23 -9.43 -37.40 3.40
N VAL A 24 -9.21 -36.11 3.19
CA VAL A 24 -10.23 -35.08 3.23
C VAL A 24 -10.35 -34.35 1.90
N VAL A 25 -11.57 -34.21 1.39
CA VAL A 25 -11.88 -33.36 0.24
C VAL A 25 -12.42 -32.02 0.72
N VAL A 26 -11.72 -30.93 0.36
CA VAL A 26 -12.11 -29.56 0.65
C VAL A 26 -12.88 -28.98 -0.52
N LEU A 27 -14.12 -28.54 -0.29
CA LEU A 27 -14.91 -27.83 -1.28
C LEU A 27 -14.66 -26.32 -1.16
N ALA A 28 -14.11 -25.71 -2.21
CA ALA A 28 -13.89 -24.28 -2.32
C ALA A 28 -14.77 -23.70 -3.43
N SER A 29 -15.15 -22.41 -3.30
CA SER A 29 -15.85 -21.68 -4.36
C SER A 29 -14.81 -21.09 -5.34
N GLY A 30 -14.89 -21.45 -6.63
CA GLY A 30 -13.99 -20.96 -7.66
C GLY A 30 -12.56 -21.53 -7.53
N ASP A 31 -11.55 -20.73 -7.92
CA ASP A 31 -10.15 -21.13 -7.81
C ASP A 31 -9.67 -21.09 -6.35
N PRO A 32 -9.24 -22.22 -5.76
CA PRO A 32 -8.82 -22.27 -4.37
C PRO A 32 -7.56 -21.44 -4.06
N LEU A 33 -6.77 -21.08 -5.07
CA LEU A 33 -5.53 -20.29 -4.93
C LEU A 33 -5.76 -18.79 -5.19
N LEU A 34 -6.88 -18.39 -5.79
CA LEU A 34 -7.19 -16.98 -6.03
C LEU A 34 -7.96 -16.38 -4.84
N SER A 35 -7.28 -15.83 -3.85
CA SER A 35 -7.87 -15.35 -2.59
C SER A 35 -8.74 -16.40 -1.91
N GLY A 36 -8.43 -17.67 -2.15
CA GLY A 36 -9.19 -18.83 -1.71
C GLY A 36 -8.59 -19.49 -0.47
N VAL A 37 -9.29 -20.53 0.01
CA VAL A 37 -8.96 -21.25 1.23
C VAL A 37 -7.61 -22.01 1.15
N ALA A 38 -7.16 -22.38 -0.05
CA ALA A 38 -5.94 -23.17 -0.22
C ALA A 38 -4.69 -22.47 0.34
N THR A 39 -4.61 -21.14 0.25
CA THR A 39 -3.51 -20.37 0.84
C THR A 39 -3.43 -20.58 2.35
N THR A 40 -4.56 -20.47 3.05
CA THR A 40 -4.61 -20.70 4.50
C THR A 40 -4.27 -22.15 4.86
N LEU A 41 -4.76 -23.10 4.07
CA LEU A 41 -4.47 -24.53 4.30
C LEU A 41 -2.98 -24.84 4.12
N MET A 42 -2.34 -24.32 3.06
CA MET A 42 -0.90 -24.49 2.84
C MET A 42 -0.07 -23.89 3.98
N GLU A 43 -0.45 -22.74 4.49
CA GLU A 43 0.25 -22.09 5.61
C GLU A 43 0.13 -22.86 6.92
N VAL A 44 -0.99 -23.53 7.17
CA VAL A 44 -1.28 -24.22 8.45
C VAL A 44 -0.89 -25.69 8.41
N LEU A 45 -1.12 -26.38 7.28
CA LEU A 45 -0.96 -27.85 7.16
C LEU A 45 0.31 -28.26 6.42
N GLY A 46 0.97 -27.33 5.70
CA GLY A 46 2.07 -27.63 4.79
C GLY A 46 1.59 -27.83 3.34
N ALA A 47 2.31 -27.26 2.39
CA ALA A 47 1.95 -27.33 0.97
C ALA A 47 2.05 -28.76 0.40
N GLU A 48 2.94 -29.57 0.93
CA GLU A 48 3.19 -30.97 0.53
C GLU A 48 2.01 -31.91 0.84
N ARG A 49 1.12 -31.52 1.76
CA ARG A 49 -0.07 -32.29 2.12
C ARG A 49 -1.30 -31.95 1.28
N ILE A 50 -1.18 -31.00 0.34
CA ILE A 50 -2.34 -30.44 -0.36
C ILE A 50 -2.24 -30.68 -1.85
N ARG A 51 -3.31 -31.22 -2.44
CA ARG A 51 -3.50 -31.30 -3.88
C ARG A 51 -4.62 -30.37 -4.30
N VAL A 52 -4.31 -29.37 -5.13
CA VAL A 52 -5.29 -28.40 -5.64
C VAL A 52 -5.86 -28.86 -6.98
N HIS A 53 -7.18 -28.90 -7.09
CA HIS A 53 -7.90 -29.03 -8.34
C HIS A 53 -8.40 -27.66 -8.77
N PRO A 54 -7.85 -27.06 -9.85
CA PRO A 54 -8.21 -25.70 -10.27
C PRO A 54 -9.63 -25.66 -10.82
N ALA A 55 -10.28 -24.53 -10.62
CA ALA A 55 -11.58 -24.20 -11.18
C ALA A 55 -11.64 -22.74 -11.64
N LEU A 56 -12.66 -22.36 -12.41
CA LEU A 56 -12.83 -20.98 -12.84
C LEU A 56 -13.11 -20.07 -11.64
N SER A 57 -12.30 -19.03 -11.49
CA SER A 57 -12.53 -18.03 -10.46
C SER A 57 -13.64 -17.06 -10.84
N SER A 58 -14.23 -16.38 -9.86
CA SER A 58 -15.17 -15.27 -10.10
C SER A 58 -14.50 -14.12 -10.86
N GLU A 59 -13.19 -13.92 -10.71
CA GLU A 59 -12.38 -12.96 -11.47
C GLU A 59 -12.36 -13.35 -12.96
N THR A 60 -12.08 -14.60 -13.28
CA THR A 60 -12.07 -15.12 -14.66
C THR A 60 -13.45 -14.99 -15.31
N LEU A 61 -14.51 -15.32 -14.58
CA LEU A 61 -15.88 -15.17 -15.06
C LEU A 61 -16.21 -13.69 -15.31
N ALA A 62 -15.85 -12.78 -14.40
CA ALA A 62 -16.06 -11.35 -14.55
C ALA A 62 -15.35 -10.80 -15.79
N ARG A 63 -14.06 -11.13 -16.00
CA ARG A 63 -13.35 -10.72 -17.23
C ARG A 63 -14.03 -11.24 -18.49
N SER A 64 -14.50 -12.48 -18.47
CA SER A 64 -15.25 -13.05 -19.61
C SER A 64 -16.52 -12.27 -19.91
N ARG A 65 -17.29 -11.84 -18.89
CA ARG A 65 -18.51 -11.03 -19.08
C ARG A 65 -18.22 -9.61 -19.54
N MET A 66 -17.07 -9.07 -19.15
CA MET A 66 -16.59 -7.75 -19.56
C MET A 66 -15.82 -7.76 -20.88
N LEU A 67 -15.46 -8.93 -21.41
CA LEU A 67 -14.54 -9.11 -22.55
C LEU A 67 -13.19 -8.41 -22.33
N TRP A 68 -12.67 -8.54 -21.10
CA TRP A 68 -11.39 -7.96 -20.70
C TRP A 68 -10.27 -9.00 -20.69
N PRO A 69 -9.19 -8.81 -21.50
CA PRO A 69 -8.03 -9.69 -21.48
C PRO A 69 -7.33 -9.67 -20.10
N ALA A 70 -6.74 -10.81 -19.71
CA ALA A 70 -6.02 -10.93 -18.44
C ALA A 70 -4.80 -10.00 -18.38
N GLU A 71 -4.14 -9.81 -19.53
CA GLU A 71 -2.91 -9.04 -19.66
C GLU A 71 -3.09 -7.54 -19.42
N THR A 72 -4.33 -7.05 -19.58
CA THR A 72 -4.68 -5.62 -19.42
C THR A 72 -5.69 -5.38 -18.31
N THR A 73 -5.87 -6.34 -17.42
CA THR A 73 -6.85 -6.26 -16.35
C THR A 73 -6.20 -6.59 -15.01
N ASN A 74 -6.20 -5.63 -14.11
CA ASN A 74 -5.80 -5.85 -12.73
C ASN A 74 -6.94 -6.46 -11.92
N TRP A 75 -6.64 -7.06 -10.78
CA TRP A 75 -7.65 -7.51 -9.84
C TRP A 75 -7.23 -7.25 -8.40
N VAL A 76 -8.22 -7.08 -7.52
CA VAL A 76 -8.02 -6.89 -6.09
C VAL A 76 -9.09 -7.65 -5.30
N SER A 77 -8.66 -8.34 -4.26
CA SER A 77 -9.61 -8.93 -3.30
C SER A 77 -9.85 -7.96 -2.15
N LEU A 78 -11.11 -7.62 -1.94
CA LEU A 78 -11.58 -6.78 -0.83
C LEU A 78 -12.24 -7.60 0.28
N VAL A 79 -12.23 -8.94 0.16
CA VAL A 79 -12.77 -9.84 1.16
C VAL A 79 -11.95 -9.73 2.45
N GLY A 80 -12.55 -9.18 3.50
CA GLY A 80 -11.88 -8.94 4.78
C GLY A 80 -10.75 -7.90 4.73
N ARG A 81 -10.73 -7.02 3.72
CA ARG A 81 -9.69 -6.01 3.50
C ARG A 81 -10.30 -4.63 3.28
N ASP A 82 -9.47 -3.58 3.43
CA ASP A 82 -9.87 -2.20 3.18
C ASP A 82 -10.25 -2.01 1.69
N PRO A 83 -11.47 -1.55 1.38
CA PRO A 83 -11.87 -1.23 0.03
C PRO A 83 -11.05 -0.10 -0.63
N GLY A 84 -10.42 0.76 0.15
CA GLY A 84 -9.55 1.84 -0.33
C GLY A 84 -8.36 1.35 -1.15
N ARG A 85 -7.96 0.08 -1.01
CA ARG A 85 -6.91 -0.56 -1.80
C ARG A 85 -7.11 -0.48 -3.32
N VAL A 86 -8.34 -0.33 -3.77
CA VAL A 86 -8.63 -0.14 -5.20
C VAL A 86 -7.93 1.10 -5.77
N LEU A 87 -7.71 2.12 -4.94
CA LEU A 87 -7.02 3.37 -5.34
C LEU A 87 -5.53 3.18 -5.65
N GLU A 88 -4.92 2.08 -5.20
CA GLU A 88 -3.54 1.74 -5.59
C GLU A 88 -3.41 1.44 -7.09
N LEU A 89 -4.52 1.01 -7.70
CA LEU A 89 -4.61 0.63 -9.10
C LEU A 89 -5.23 1.73 -9.97
N ALA A 90 -5.62 2.88 -9.36
CA ALA A 90 -6.34 3.93 -10.03
C ALA A 90 -5.43 4.72 -10.98
N ALA A 91 -5.64 4.57 -12.29
CA ALA A 91 -5.06 5.39 -13.34
C ALA A 91 -6.06 5.49 -14.51
N PRO A 92 -6.04 6.55 -15.32
CA PRO A 92 -6.98 6.72 -16.44
C PRO A 92 -6.93 5.53 -17.40
N GLY A 93 -8.09 4.92 -17.67
CA GLY A 93 -8.24 3.77 -18.56
C GLY A 93 -7.86 2.41 -17.96
N GLU A 94 -7.36 2.37 -16.72
CA GLU A 94 -7.06 1.09 -16.05
C GLU A 94 -8.33 0.30 -15.75
N ARG A 95 -8.23 -1.02 -15.90
CA ARG A 95 -9.32 -1.98 -15.68
C ARG A 95 -9.03 -2.83 -14.46
N VAL A 96 -9.98 -2.88 -13.55
CA VAL A 96 -9.84 -3.59 -12.28
C VAL A 96 -11.06 -4.45 -12.00
N ILE A 97 -10.83 -5.73 -11.68
CA ILE A 97 -11.85 -6.62 -11.12
C ILE A 97 -11.69 -6.62 -9.59
N ALA A 98 -12.69 -6.12 -8.87
CA ALA A 98 -12.73 -6.10 -7.42
C ALA A 98 -13.64 -7.20 -6.88
N LEU A 99 -13.06 -8.14 -6.12
CA LEU A 99 -13.81 -9.20 -5.45
C LEU A 99 -14.42 -8.62 -4.16
N SER A 100 -15.75 -8.56 -4.10
CA SER A 100 -16.51 -7.94 -3.01
C SER A 100 -16.60 -8.82 -1.77
N SER A 101 -16.67 -8.19 -0.58
CA SER A 101 -16.99 -8.88 0.68
C SER A 101 -18.48 -9.21 0.78
N ASP A 102 -19.33 -8.29 0.32
CA ASP A 102 -20.79 -8.38 0.47
C ASP A 102 -21.53 -7.40 -0.47
N GLN A 103 -22.85 -7.32 -0.32
CA GLN A 103 -23.72 -6.42 -1.09
C GLN A 103 -23.47 -4.93 -0.85
N THR A 104 -22.77 -4.54 0.21
CA THR A 104 -22.47 -3.12 0.53
C THR A 104 -21.17 -2.65 -0.10
N THR A 105 -20.30 -3.58 -0.49
CA THR A 105 -18.97 -3.29 -1.06
C THR A 105 -19.03 -2.41 -2.31
N PRO A 106 -19.93 -2.64 -3.31
CA PRO A 106 -20.00 -1.79 -4.49
C PRO A 106 -20.26 -0.32 -4.17
N GLY A 107 -21.24 -0.05 -3.28
CA GLY A 107 -21.55 1.32 -2.85
C GLY A 107 -20.43 1.97 -2.04
N LYS A 108 -19.70 1.19 -1.21
CA LYS A 108 -18.51 1.68 -0.51
C LYS A 108 -17.41 2.09 -1.50
N LEU A 109 -17.11 1.22 -2.47
CA LEU A 109 -16.14 1.50 -3.55
C LEU A 109 -16.51 2.77 -4.31
N ALA A 110 -17.76 2.90 -4.70
CA ALA A 110 -18.23 4.06 -5.44
C ALA A 110 -18.01 5.37 -4.66
N ARG A 111 -18.33 5.39 -3.36
CA ARG A 111 -18.07 6.56 -2.50
C ARG A 111 -16.58 6.87 -2.36
N ILE A 112 -15.73 5.86 -2.22
CA ILE A 112 -14.28 6.03 -2.19
C ILE A 112 -13.79 6.65 -3.49
N LEU A 113 -14.23 6.14 -4.64
CA LEU A 113 -13.85 6.67 -5.95
C LEU A 113 -14.30 8.13 -6.13
N VAL A 114 -15.55 8.45 -5.76
CA VAL A 114 -16.06 9.84 -5.82
C VAL A 114 -15.22 10.76 -4.92
N THR A 115 -14.94 10.35 -3.68
CA THR A 115 -14.13 11.15 -2.74
C THR A 115 -12.70 11.38 -3.25
N ALA A 116 -12.15 10.40 -3.98
CA ALA A 116 -10.82 10.48 -4.58
C ALA A 116 -10.79 11.18 -5.95
N GLY A 117 -11.95 11.67 -6.46
CA GLY A 117 -12.05 12.39 -7.73
C GLY A 117 -12.13 11.50 -8.97
N TRP A 118 -12.65 10.28 -8.82
CA TRP A 118 -12.85 9.29 -9.89
C TRP A 118 -14.34 9.05 -10.19
N GLU A 119 -15.17 10.07 -10.03
CA GLU A 119 -16.64 10.01 -10.16
C GLU A 119 -17.14 9.52 -11.53
N THR A 120 -16.34 9.73 -12.59
CA THR A 120 -16.69 9.34 -13.96
C THR A 120 -16.34 7.88 -14.30
N SER A 121 -15.67 7.16 -13.39
CA SER A 121 -15.27 5.77 -13.62
C SER A 121 -16.50 4.89 -13.87
N ALA A 122 -16.44 4.04 -14.88
CA ALA A 122 -17.46 3.03 -15.14
C ALA A 122 -17.37 1.90 -14.11
N MET A 123 -18.50 1.51 -13.53
CA MET A 123 -18.59 0.45 -12.53
C MET A 123 -19.70 -0.52 -12.91
N THR A 124 -19.35 -1.76 -13.21
CA THR A 124 -20.32 -2.84 -13.48
C THR A 124 -20.38 -3.79 -12.30
N VAL A 125 -21.54 -3.94 -11.69
CA VAL A 125 -21.80 -4.93 -10.64
C VAL A 125 -22.29 -6.22 -11.27
N LEU A 126 -21.49 -7.28 -11.15
CA LEU A 126 -21.76 -8.62 -11.64
C LEU A 126 -22.18 -9.50 -10.47
N GLY A 127 -23.45 -9.86 -10.41
CA GLY A 127 -24.02 -10.66 -9.33
C GLY A 127 -24.14 -12.13 -9.70
N ASN A 128 -23.93 -13.02 -8.74
CA ASN A 128 -24.18 -14.47 -8.82
C ASN A 128 -23.55 -15.13 -10.06
N LEU A 129 -22.35 -14.71 -10.44
CA LEU A 129 -21.65 -15.19 -11.64
C LEU A 129 -21.60 -16.72 -11.72
N GLY A 130 -21.87 -17.25 -12.92
CA GLY A 130 -21.87 -18.67 -13.20
C GLY A 130 -23.10 -19.44 -12.71
N THR A 131 -24.14 -18.74 -12.25
CA THR A 131 -25.41 -19.36 -11.82
C THR A 131 -26.59 -18.93 -12.72
N PRO A 132 -27.72 -19.64 -12.67
CA PRO A 132 -28.94 -19.18 -13.38
C PRO A 132 -29.46 -17.81 -12.92
N GLN A 133 -29.03 -17.32 -11.75
CA GLN A 133 -29.43 -16.01 -11.18
C GLN A 133 -28.35 -14.94 -11.47
N GLU A 134 -27.51 -15.15 -12.45
CA GLU A 134 -26.50 -14.17 -12.83
C GLU A 134 -27.14 -12.83 -13.24
N THR A 135 -26.58 -11.73 -12.73
CA THR A 135 -27.06 -10.37 -13.00
C THR A 135 -25.90 -9.45 -13.39
N ARG A 136 -26.23 -8.43 -14.19
CA ARG A 136 -25.32 -7.35 -14.55
C ARG A 136 -26.04 -6.00 -14.40
N GLN A 137 -25.39 -5.07 -13.73
CA GLN A 137 -25.88 -3.71 -13.56
C GLN A 137 -24.72 -2.73 -13.79
N ASP A 138 -24.91 -1.79 -14.72
CA ASP A 138 -23.89 -0.84 -15.13
C ASP A 138 -24.16 0.55 -14.53
N PHE A 139 -23.12 1.17 -13.97
CA PHE A 139 -23.15 2.46 -13.28
C PHE A 139 -21.92 3.30 -13.64
N THR A 140 -21.95 4.57 -13.24
CA THR A 140 -20.73 5.33 -12.94
C THR A 140 -20.48 5.29 -11.43
N ALA A 141 -19.25 5.63 -10.99
CA ALA A 141 -18.98 5.76 -9.55
C ALA A 141 -19.93 6.76 -8.89
N GLN A 142 -20.24 7.88 -9.57
CA GLN A 142 -21.19 8.89 -9.07
C GLN A 142 -22.60 8.31 -8.87
N THR A 143 -23.13 7.58 -9.83
CA THR A 143 -24.51 7.04 -9.75
C THR A 143 -24.59 5.89 -8.74
N LEU A 144 -23.58 5.02 -8.67
CA LEU A 144 -23.55 3.92 -7.72
C LEU A 144 -23.35 4.39 -6.26
N ALA A 145 -22.62 5.50 -6.04
CA ALA A 145 -22.42 6.05 -4.70
C ALA A 145 -23.72 6.47 -4.01
N THR A 146 -24.76 6.82 -4.81
CA THR A 146 -26.10 7.25 -4.35
C THR A 146 -27.18 6.20 -4.56
N HIS A 147 -26.82 5.04 -5.10
CA HIS A 147 -27.76 3.96 -5.39
C HIS A 147 -28.36 3.38 -4.10
N GLN A 148 -29.70 3.25 -4.07
CA GLN A 148 -30.45 2.84 -2.87
C GLN A 148 -30.95 1.39 -2.95
N GLU A 149 -30.99 0.80 -4.14
CA GLU A 149 -31.49 -0.55 -4.30
C GLU A 149 -30.49 -1.60 -3.80
N LYS A 150 -31.02 -2.72 -3.35
CA LYS A 150 -30.22 -3.81 -2.81
C LYS A 150 -29.48 -4.56 -3.92
N LEU A 151 -28.16 -4.56 -3.86
CA LEU A 151 -27.30 -5.30 -4.77
C LEU A 151 -27.16 -6.78 -4.34
N PRO A 152 -26.81 -7.69 -5.27
CA PRO A 152 -26.55 -9.10 -4.94
C PRO A 152 -25.48 -9.25 -3.85
N ARG A 153 -25.68 -10.19 -2.93
CA ARG A 153 -24.71 -10.48 -1.86
C ARG A 153 -23.41 -11.04 -2.42
N LEU A 154 -23.50 -12.00 -3.34
CA LEU A 154 -22.37 -12.52 -4.10
C LEU A 154 -22.19 -11.65 -5.33
N ASN A 155 -21.17 -10.82 -5.33
CA ASN A 155 -20.90 -9.94 -6.45
C ASN A 155 -19.41 -9.68 -6.66
N VAL A 156 -19.10 -9.26 -7.86
CA VAL A 156 -17.81 -8.76 -8.30
C VAL A 156 -18.04 -7.41 -8.95
N VAL A 157 -17.19 -6.44 -8.71
CA VAL A 157 -17.27 -5.12 -9.36
C VAL A 157 -16.16 -5.01 -10.40
N ALA A 158 -16.53 -4.82 -11.66
CA ALA A 158 -15.61 -4.43 -12.72
C ALA A 158 -15.56 -2.90 -12.80
N ILE A 159 -14.37 -2.34 -12.74
CA ILE A 159 -14.13 -0.90 -12.75
C ILE A 159 -13.24 -0.56 -13.94
N GLU A 160 -13.66 0.37 -14.78
CA GLU A 160 -12.80 1.03 -15.76
C GLU A 160 -12.64 2.49 -15.33
N PHE A 161 -11.42 2.84 -14.91
CA PHE A 161 -11.14 4.16 -14.37
C PHE A 161 -11.28 5.23 -15.46
N GLY A 162 -12.10 6.23 -15.20
CA GLY A 162 -12.28 7.41 -16.03
C GLY A 162 -11.12 8.40 -15.92
N THR A 163 -11.39 9.65 -16.24
CA THR A 163 -10.44 10.76 -15.99
C THR A 163 -10.55 11.16 -14.53
N GLY A 164 -9.49 10.96 -13.76
CA GLY A 164 -9.40 11.40 -12.36
C GLY A 164 -9.04 12.87 -12.26
N LYS A 165 -9.45 13.51 -11.17
CA LYS A 165 -9.12 14.92 -10.86
C LYS A 165 -7.60 15.13 -10.71
N TYR A 166 -6.90 14.13 -10.26
CA TYR A 166 -5.44 14.09 -10.17
C TYR A 166 -4.95 12.88 -10.96
N PRO A 167 -4.02 13.03 -11.91
CA PRO A 167 -3.40 11.89 -12.56
C PRO A 167 -2.47 11.19 -11.55
N VAL A 168 -3.07 10.42 -10.66
CA VAL A 168 -2.33 9.53 -9.76
C VAL A 168 -2.06 8.29 -10.58
N GLY A 169 -0.84 8.14 -11.06
CA GLY A 169 -0.39 6.90 -11.69
C GLY A 169 -0.41 5.74 -10.70
N ALA A 170 -0.54 4.52 -11.21
CA ALA A 170 -0.25 3.35 -10.41
C ALA A 170 1.20 3.40 -9.90
N GLY A 171 1.43 2.94 -8.66
CA GLY A 171 2.78 2.90 -8.08
C GLY A 171 3.20 4.15 -7.31
N PRO A 172 4.52 4.35 -7.07
CA PRO A 172 5.05 5.36 -6.14
C PRO A 172 5.18 6.77 -6.72
N LEU A 173 4.91 6.96 -8.02
CA LEU A 173 5.14 8.20 -8.75
C LEU A 173 4.07 9.27 -8.48
N LEU A 174 3.74 9.48 -7.21
CA LEU A 174 2.73 10.45 -6.79
C LEU A 174 3.25 11.88 -6.96
N SER A 175 2.42 12.77 -7.52
CA SER A 175 2.71 14.21 -7.57
C SER A 175 2.66 14.82 -6.16
N ASP A 176 3.26 16.00 -5.99
CA ASP A 176 3.22 16.70 -4.71
C ASP A 176 1.77 17.12 -4.33
N ASP A 177 0.93 17.40 -5.32
CA ASP A 177 -0.48 17.77 -5.15
C ASP A 177 -1.35 16.61 -4.63
N SER A 178 -0.85 15.37 -4.72
CA SER A 178 -1.51 14.21 -4.13
C SER A 178 -1.50 14.24 -2.59
N PHE A 179 -0.64 15.07 -1.99
CA PHE A 179 -0.45 15.12 -0.54
C PHE A 179 -0.96 16.43 0.06
N THR A 180 -1.88 16.35 1.00
CA THR A 180 -2.14 17.47 1.92
C THR A 180 -0.91 17.64 2.81
N ASN A 181 -0.38 18.87 2.92
CA ASN A 181 0.82 19.17 3.69
C ASN A 181 0.74 20.58 4.32
N ASP A 182 1.65 20.92 5.23
CA ASP A 182 1.77 22.20 5.92
C ASP A 182 2.89 23.09 5.34
N GLY A 183 3.23 22.86 4.07
CA GLY A 183 4.38 23.51 3.42
C GLY A 183 5.69 22.72 3.57
N GLN A 184 5.71 21.67 4.41
CA GLN A 184 6.85 20.77 4.55
C GLN A 184 6.51 19.41 3.92
N LEU A 185 6.93 19.26 2.69
CA LEU A 185 6.77 18.04 1.90
C LEU A 185 8.09 17.71 1.21
N THR A 186 8.55 16.48 1.33
CA THR A 186 9.63 15.97 0.49
C THR A 186 9.17 16.01 -0.97
N LYS A 187 9.76 16.91 -1.75
CA LYS A 187 9.38 17.14 -3.15
C LYS A 187 9.57 15.88 -3.99
N GLN A 188 8.73 15.69 -5.01
CA GLN A 188 8.69 14.47 -5.81
C GLN A 188 10.09 14.00 -6.28
N PRO A 189 10.97 14.85 -6.88
CA PRO A 189 12.30 14.37 -7.30
C PRO A 189 13.14 13.85 -6.14
N ILE A 190 13.10 14.51 -4.97
CA ILE A 190 13.83 14.11 -3.77
C ILE A 190 13.22 12.84 -3.15
N ARG A 191 11.89 12.71 -3.20
CA ARG A 191 11.18 11.50 -2.75
C ARG A 191 11.56 10.29 -3.60
N LEU A 192 11.62 10.45 -4.92
CA LEU A 192 12.03 9.38 -5.83
C LEU A 192 13.50 8.98 -5.61
N PHE A 193 14.37 9.95 -5.33
CA PHE A 193 15.76 9.65 -4.96
C PHE A 193 15.84 8.83 -3.67
N ALA A 194 15.07 9.18 -2.64
CA ALA A 194 14.99 8.38 -1.40
C ALA A 194 14.48 6.96 -1.67
N LEU A 195 13.40 6.80 -2.45
CA LEU A 195 12.84 5.49 -2.77
C LEU A 195 13.80 4.62 -3.58
N ALA A 196 14.58 5.21 -4.48
CA ALA A 196 15.62 4.48 -5.22
C ALA A 196 16.69 3.93 -4.27
N ALA A 197 17.12 4.71 -3.27
CA ALA A 197 18.08 4.27 -2.26
C ALA A 197 17.50 3.25 -1.28
N LEU A 198 16.23 3.39 -0.90
CA LEU A 198 15.49 2.44 -0.04
C LEU A 198 15.19 1.11 -0.76
N ALA A 199 15.04 1.11 -2.09
CA ALA A 199 14.80 -0.05 -2.95
C ALA A 199 13.71 -1.01 -2.41
N PRO A 200 12.44 -0.59 -2.34
CA PRO A 200 11.36 -1.37 -1.76
C PRO A 200 11.16 -2.72 -2.48
N ALA A 201 11.01 -3.79 -1.71
CA ALA A 201 10.71 -5.12 -2.20
C ALA A 201 9.47 -5.71 -1.52
N ARG A 202 8.89 -6.74 -2.11
CA ARG A 202 7.67 -7.39 -1.63
C ARG A 202 7.74 -7.76 -0.14
N GLY A 203 6.73 -7.34 0.63
CA GLY A 203 6.52 -7.73 2.02
C GLY A 203 7.38 -6.99 3.05
N GLN A 204 8.29 -6.12 2.61
CA GLN A 204 9.21 -5.40 3.49
C GLN A 204 8.54 -4.34 4.36
N VAL A 205 9.15 -4.06 5.51
CA VAL A 205 8.74 -3.06 6.49
C VAL A 205 9.69 -1.85 6.46
N LEU A 206 9.11 -0.66 6.29
CA LEU A 206 9.80 0.62 6.44
C LEU A 206 9.49 1.24 7.81
N TRP A 207 10.51 1.76 8.50
CA TRP A 207 10.33 2.76 9.54
C TRP A 207 10.55 4.15 8.93
N ASP A 208 9.50 4.99 8.92
CA ASP A 208 9.52 6.37 8.38
C ASP A 208 9.54 7.37 9.54
N ILE A 209 10.72 7.87 9.88
CA ILE A 209 10.98 8.70 11.06
C ILE A 209 10.87 10.17 10.70
N GLY A 210 9.97 10.89 11.41
CA GLY A 210 9.60 12.25 11.08
C GLY A 210 8.78 12.31 9.79
N THR A 211 7.78 11.45 9.70
CA THR A 211 7.00 11.19 8.48
C THR A 211 6.29 12.42 7.88
N GLY A 212 5.96 13.43 8.72
CA GLY A 212 5.33 14.66 8.28
C GLY A 212 3.98 14.45 7.60
N SER A 213 3.95 14.59 6.27
CA SER A 213 2.75 14.31 5.45
C SER A 213 2.57 12.84 5.08
N GLY A 214 3.50 11.97 5.45
CA GLY A 214 3.50 10.55 5.08
C GLY A 214 4.06 10.24 3.68
N SER A 215 4.63 11.22 2.99
CA SER A 215 4.89 11.10 1.56
C SER A 215 5.87 9.97 1.18
N ILE A 216 6.90 9.72 1.98
CA ILE A 216 7.86 8.62 1.76
C ILE A 216 7.21 7.28 2.08
N GLY A 217 6.65 7.12 3.28
CA GLY A 217 6.04 5.87 3.72
C GLY A 217 4.85 5.43 2.85
N ILE A 218 4.02 6.39 2.39
CA ILE A 218 2.91 6.12 1.47
C ILE A 218 3.44 5.67 0.10
N SER A 219 4.44 6.38 -0.45
CA SER A 219 5.07 5.99 -1.72
C SER A 219 5.77 4.63 -1.59
N TRP A 220 6.39 4.31 -0.44
CA TRP A 220 6.92 2.98 -0.14
C TRP A 220 5.83 1.90 -0.19
N CYS A 221 4.69 2.11 0.48
CA CYS A 221 3.56 1.17 0.45
C CYS A 221 3.02 0.92 -0.97
N ARG A 222 3.15 1.90 -1.87
CA ARG A 222 2.72 1.79 -3.28
C ARG A 222 3.79 1.25 -4.22
N SER A 223 5.03 1.06 -3.75
CA SER A 223 6.16 0.64 -4.59
C SER A 223 6.19 -0.86 -4.84
N ALA A 224 5.76 -1.68 -3.87
CA ALA A 224 5.79 -3.13 -4.01
C ALA A 224 4.64 -3.78 -3.21
N PRO A 225 4.13 -4.95 -3.67
CA PRO A 225 3.05 -5.65 -2.99
C PRO A 225 3.42 -6.06 -1.55
N GLY A 226 2.52 -5.80 -0.60
CA GLY A 226 2.67 -6.22 0.79
C GLY A 226 3.66 -5.40 1.62
N THR A 227 4.30 -4.38 1.05
CA THR A 227 5.13 -3.43 1.82
C THR A 227 4.29 -2.72 2.86
N ARG A 228 4.88 -2.47 4.04
CA ARG A 228 4.25 -1.79 5.17
C ARG A 228 5.13 -0.66 5.66
N THR A 229 4.50 0.34 6.29
CA THR A 229 5.22 1.45 6.93
C THR A 229 4.77 1.60 8.37
N ILE A 230 5.72 1.69 9.29
CA ILE A 230 5.54 2.22 10.63
C ILE A 230 6.09 3.65 10.61
N ALA A 231 5.21 4.61 10.65
CA ALA A 231 5.54 6.04 10.56
C ALA A 231 5.56 6.67 11.95
N PHE A 232 6.62 7.38 12.28
CA PHE A 232 6.80 8.05 13.57
C PHE A 232 6.67 9.55 13.41
N GLU A 233 5.76 10.17 14.16
CA GLU A 233 5.54 11.63 14.10
C GLU A 233 5.23 12.17 15.50
N LYS A 234 5.92 13.24 15.91
CA LYS A 234 5.73 13.86 17.22
C LYS A 234 4.59 14.86 17.29
N ARG A 235 4.16 15.40 16.14
CA ARG A 235 3.11 16.40 16.04
C ARG A 235 1.78 15.77 15.66
N GLY A 236 0.75 15.97 16.51
CA GLY A 236 -0.58 15.38 16.31
C GLY A 236 -1.25 15.85 15.00
N ASP A 237 -1.09 17.11 14.60
CA ASP A 237 -1.64 17.67 13.36
C ASP A 237 -1.03 17.05 12.11
N ARG A 238 0.28 16.75 12.13
CA ARG A 238 0.99 16.05 11.05
C ARG A 238 0.63 14.55 11.00
N ALA A 239 0.57 13.91 12.17
CA ALA A 239 0.15 12.51 12.26
C ALA A 239 -1.27 12.30 11.69
N ALA A 240 -2.22 13.19 12.02
CA ALA A 240 -3.58 13.17 11.46
C ALA A 240 -3.57 13.36 9.93
N ARG A 241 -2.75 14.30 9.43
CA ARG A 241 -2.60 14.57 8.01
C ARG A 241 -2.01 13.36 7.26
N ALA A 242 -0.98 12.71 7.82
CA ALA A 242 -0.37 11.52 7.23
C ALA A 242 -1.39 10.37 7.12
N ARG A 243 -2.23 10.14 8.14
CA ARG A 243 -3.33 9.16 8.09
C ARG A 243 -4.34 9.49 6.98
N GLY A 244 -4.81 10.75 6.91
CA GLY A 244 -5.75 11.17 5.86
C GLY A 244 -5.15 11.07 4.45
N ASN A 245 -3.84 11.29 4.28
CA ASN A 245 -3.15 11.04 3.02
C ASN A 245 -3.12 9.54 2.70
N ALA A 246 -2.81 8.68 3.67
CA ALA A 246 -2.78 7.22 3.48
C ALA A 246 -4.15 6.66 3.09
N GLU A 247 -5.23 7.16 3.71
CA GLU A 247 -6.61 6.80 3.36
C GLU A 247 -6.94 7.19 1.92
N ARG A 248 -6.69 8.45 1.54
CA ARG A 248 -6.96 8.93 0.17
C ARG A 248 -6.13 8.23 -0.90
N LEU A 249 -4.95 7.73 -0.55
CA LEU A 249 -4.03 7.10 -1.48
C LEU A 249 -4.06 5.56 -1.42
N GLY A 250 -5.03 4.99 -0.67
CA GLY A 250 -5.36 3.57 -0.70
C GLY A 250 -4.43 2.65 0.08
N VAL A 251 -3.62 3.18 1.01
CA VAL A 251 -2.63 2.40 1.76
C VAL A 251 -2.85 2.40 3.29
N ALA A 252 -4.03 2.82 3.76
CA ALA A 252 -4.32 2.96 5.19
C ALA A 252 -4.13 1.66 5.99
N ASP A 253 -4.39 0.52 5.39
CA ASP A 253 -4.21 -0.81 6.00
C ASP A 253 -2.74 -1.24 6.17
N ARG A 254 -1.80 -0.53 5.53
CA ARG A 254 -0.36 -0.83 5.52
C ARG A 254 0.51 0.33 5.99
N PHE A 255 -0.10 1.46 6.38
CA PHE A 255 0.56 2.68 6.84
C PHE A 255 0.11 3.01 8.26
N GLU A 256 0.86 2.55 9.25
CA GLU A 256 0.58 2.78 10.67
C GLU A 256 1.31 4.05 11.14
N VAL A 257 0.59 5.01 11.74
CA VAL A 257 1.21 6.22 12.33
C VAL A 257 1.23 6.13 13.84
N ARG A 258 2.43 6.14 14.41
CA ARG A 258 2.69 6.23 15.85
C ARG A 258 3.04 7.67 16.24
N LEU A 259 2.20 8.24 17.10
CA LEU A 259 2.37 9.60 17.60
C LEU A 259 3.26 9.61 18.85
N GLY A 260 4.37 10.34 18.81
CA GLY A 260 5.27 10.48 19.94
C GLY A 260 6.72 10.77 19.54
N ASP A 261 7.60 10.76 20.55
CA ASP A 261 9.02 10.87 20.34
C ASP A 261 9.59 9.61 19.67
N ALA A 262 10.32 9.81 18.56
CA ALA A 262 10.82 8.71 17.75
C ALA A 262 11.78 7.77 18.52
N LEU A 263 12.67 8.31 19.37
CA LEU A 263 13.62 7.50 20.13
C LEU A 263 12.90 6.56 21.09
N ALA A 264 11.90 7.09 21.81
CA ALA A 264 11.09 6.28 22.73
C ALA A 264 10.26 5.21 21.98
N LEU A 265 9.64 5.59 20.85
CA LEU A 265 8.79 4.68 20.08
C LEU A 265 9.60 3.57 19.39
N MET A 266 10.77 3.87 18.83
CA MET A 266 11.63 2.87 18.18
C MET A 266 12.20 1.82 19.16
N SER A 267 12.20 2.13 20.46
CA SER A 267 12.63 1.21 21.51
C SER A 267 11.56 0.20 21.93
N ASP A 268 10.35 0.24 21.35
CA ASP A 268 9.28 -0.72 21.63
C ASP A 268 9.62 -2.10 21.02
N PRO A 269 9.83 -3.14 21.85
CA PRO A 269 10.21 -4.47 21.37
C PRO A 269 9.10 -5.18 20.58
N SER A 270 7.87 -4.67 20.61
CA SER A 270 6.76 -5.22 19.84
C SER A 270 6.76 -4.80 18.38
N LEU A 271 7.62 -3.85 17.99
CA LEU A 271 7.74 -3.43 16.60
C LEU A 271 8.33 -4.54 15.73
N PRO A 272 7.80 -4.74 14.52
CA PRO A 272 8.46 -5.59 13.55
C PRO A 272 9.82 -4.97 13.19
N ALA A 273 10.86 -5.80 13.10
CA ALA A 273 12.17 -5.35 12.65
C ALA A 273 12.07 -4.70 11.26
N PRO A 274 12.70 -3.55 11.02
CA PRO A 274 12.64 -2.86 9.75
C PRO A 274 13.62 -3.48 8.73
N ASP A 275 13.15 -3.62 7.49
CA ASP A 275 14.00 -3.91 6.34
C ASP A 275 14.61 -2.62 5.76
N ALA A 276 13.95 -1.49 6.00
CA ALA A 276 14.42 -0.17 5.62
C ALA A 276 14.03 0.87 6.67
N ILE A 277 14.88 1.91 6.82
CA ILE A 277 14.63 3.05 7.69
C ILE A 277 14.87 4.33 6.91
N PHE A 278 13.91 5.25 6.98
CA PHE A 278 14.05 6.59 6.43
C PHE A 278 13.94 7.66 7.53
N PHE A 279 14.81 8.64 7.51
CA PHE A 279 14.71 9.85 8.32
C PHE A 279 14.38 11.05 7.44
N GLY A 280 13.14 11.57 7.56
CA GLY A 280 12.72 12.85 7.00
C GLY A 280 12.98 14.01 7.96
N GLY A 281 13.27 13.72 9.23
CA GLY A 281 13.59 14.66 10.30
C GLY A 281 13.89 13.90 11.59
N GLY A 282 14.45 14.62 12.61
CA GLY A 282 14.73 14.04 13.93
C GLY A 282 15.96 13.14 13.99
N ALA A 283 16.81 13.12 12.98
CA ALA A 283 18.09 12.42 13.02
C ALA A 283 19.04 13.09 14.00
N ASN A 284 19.54 12.33 14.95
CA ASN A 284 20.61 12.68 15.89
C ASN A 284 21.40 11.41 16.24
N ALA A 285 22.46 11.52 17.01
CA ALA A 285 23.33 10.39 17.34
C ALA A 285 22.55 9.21 17.94
N SER A 286 21.70 9.46 18.94
CA SER A 286 20.95 8.41 19.64
C SER A 286 19.92 7.74 18.74
N THR A 287 19.15 8.52 17.93
CA THR A 287 18.17 7.94 17.01
C THR A 287 18.81 7.14 15.89
N CYS A 288 20.00 7.57 15.40
CA CYS A 288 20.76 6.81 14.41
C CYS A 288 21.33 5.50 14.97
N GLU A 289 21.79 5.49 16.23
CA GLU A 289 22.27 4.26 16.89
C GLU A 289 21.18 3.23 17.09
N VAL A 290 20.01 3.65 17.60
CA VAL A 290 18.84 2.76 17.74
C VAL A 290 18.38 2.24 16.38
N ALA A 291 18.34 3.10 15.35
CA ALA A 291 17.95 2.71 13.99
C ALA A 291 18.92 1.67 13.40
N LEU A 292 20.24 1.88 13.54
CA LEU A 292 21.25 0.93 13.07
C LEU A 292 21.18 -0.41 13.81
N ALA A 293 20.90 -0.39 15.11
CA ALA A 293 20.73 -1.62 15.89
C ALA A 293 19.49 -2.40 15.46
N ALA A 294 18.37 -1.72 15.21
CA ALA A 294 17.10 -2.34 14.82
C ALA A 294 17.06 -2.84 13.37
N LEU A 295 17.86 -2.22 12.48
CA LEU A 295 17.87 -2.55 11.05
C LEU A 295 18.36 -3.97 10.82
N SER A 296 17.65 -4.73 10.00
CA SER A 296 18.05 -6.09 9.59
C SER A 296 19.33 -6.07 8.76
N VAL A 297 20.10 -7.15 8.78
CA VAL A 297 21.26 -7.32 7.87
C VAL A 297 20.73 -7.33 6.43
N GLY A 298 21.40 -6.63 5.53
CA GLY A 298 20.92 -6.34 4.17
C GLY A 298 19.90 -5.21 4.10
N GLY A 299 19.44 -4.72 5.26
CA GLY A 299 18.49 -3.60 5.34
C GLY A 299 19.13 -2.26 4.96
N ARG A 300 18.31 -1.26 4.66
CA ARG A 300 18.71 0.03 4.11
C ARG A 300 18.36 1.18 5.03
N LEU A 301 19.34 2.03 5.31
CA LEU A 301 19.16 3.28 6.04
C LEU A 301 19.31 4.45 5.06
N VAL A 302 18.31 5.33 5.00
CA VAL A 302 18.38 6.57 4.22
C VAL A 302 18.04 7.75 5.12
N ILE A 303 18.89 8.77 5.13
CA ILE A 303 18.69 9.98 5.93
C ILE A 303 18.77 11.20 5.03
N HIS A 304 17.73 12.05 5.03
CA HIS A 304 17.75 13.34 4.36
C HIS A 304 18.01 14.46 5.36
N SER A 305 18.89 15.37 4.98
CA SER A 305 19.22 16.58 5.76
C SER A 305 19.16 17.83 4.91
N VAL A 306 18.73 18.92 5.55
CA VAL A 306 18.75 20.27 5.00
C VAL A 306 19.44 21.27 5.95
N THR A 307 20.08 20.77 7.03
CA THR A 307 20.78 21.58 8.04
C THR A 307 22.24 21.18 8.18
N LEU A 308 23.08 22.14 8.53
CA LEU A 308 24.52 21.91 8.69
C LEU A 308 24.83 20.96 9.86
N GLU A 309 24.03 21.05 10.94
CA GLU A 309 24.19 20.19 12.13
C GLU A 309 23.96 18.72 11.76
N THR A 310 22.90 18.43 10.98
CA THR A 310 22.64 17.07 10.52
C THR A 310 23.64 16.64 9.45
N GLU A 311 24.10 17.53 8.56
CA GLU A 311 25.18 17.21 7.60
C GLU A 311 26.46 16.79 8.33
N ALA A 312 26.86 17.49 9.40
CA ALA A 312 28.01 17.13 10.21
C ALA A 312 27.84 15.74 10.87
N LEU A 313 26.63 15.44 11.38
CA LEU A 313 26.30 14.11 11.90
C LEU A 313 26.47 13.04 10.82
N LEU A 314 25.95 13.28 9.59
CA LEU A 314 26.02 12.31 8.49
C LEU A 314 27.45 12.07 8.01
N ALA A 315 28.28 13.10 7.98
CA ALA A 315 29.71 12.97 7.66
C ALA A 315 30.44 12.10 8.70
N GLY A 316 30.15 12.31 10.00
CA GLY A 316 30.67 11.48 11.08
C GLY A 316 30.15 10.03 11.00
N LEU A 317 28.90 9.84 10.64
CA LEU A 317 28.29 8.51 10.46
C LEU A 317 28.98 7.76 9.30
N GLN A 318 29.18 8.43 8.16
CA GLN A 318 29.89 7.86 7.00
C GLN A 318 31.32 7.41 7.37
N THR A 319 32.03 8.23 8.12
CA THR A 319 33.38 7.87 8.56
C THR A 319 33.39 6.64 9.47
N ARG A 320 32.37 6.47 10.32
CA ARG A 320 32.29 5.42 11.33
C ARG A 320 31.80 4.08 10.77
N VAL A 321 30.76 4.10 9.94
CA VAL A 321 30.06 2.87 9.49
C VAL A 321 29.97 2.75 7.97
N GLY A 322 30.61 3.63 7.23
CA GLY A 322 30.55 3.63 5.76
C GLY A 322 29.27 4.27 5.22
N GLY A 323 28.85 3.82 4.04
CA GLY A 323 27.70 4.38 3.32
C GLY A 323 28.10 5.50 2.36
N GLU A 324 27.10 6.06 1.70
CA GLU A 324 27.26 7.06 0.65
C GLU A 324 26.63 8.40 1.05
N LEU A 325 27.31 9.51 0.79
CA LEU A 325 26.80 10.87 0.92
C LEU A 325 26.64 11.49 -0.45
N THR A 326 25.43 11.90 -0.79
CA THR A 326 25.10 12.59 -2.03
C THR A 326 24.37 13.88 -1.71
N LYS A 327 24.70 14.98 -2.42
CA LYS A 327 24.00 16.26 -2.29
C LYS A 327 23.20 16.54 -3.54
N VAL A 328 21.88 16.74 -3.39
CA VAL A 328 20.95 17.00 -4.49
C VAL A 328 20.50 18.45 -4.42
N SER A 329 20.68 19.19 -5.50
CA SER A 329 20.19 20.55 -5.71
C SER A 329 19.19 20.57 -6.84
N LEU A 330 18.04 21.22 -6.62
CA LEU A 330 16.98 21.36 -7.61
C LEU A 330 16.70 22.83 -7.83
N GLU A 331 16.45 23.19 -9.07
CA GLU A 331 16.00 24.53 -9.44
C GLU A 331 14.76 24.45 -10.31
N THR A 332 13.85 25.37 -10.14
CA THR A 332 12.61 25.44 -10.91
C THR A 332 12.55 26.78 -11.65
N ALA A 333 12.23 26.75 -12.94
CA ALA A 333 12.04 27.95 -13.71
C ALA A 333 10.78 28.70 -13.23
N MET A 334 10.94 29.94 -12.78
CA MET A 334 9.88 30.78 -12.25
C MET A 334 9.85 32.13 -12.97
N PRO A 335 8.71 32.83 -13.02
CA PRO A 335 8.63 34.20 -13.54
C PRO A 335 9.61 35.13 -12.81
N LEU A 336 10.33 35.95 -13.59
CA LEU A 336 11.23 36.99 -13.11
C LEU A 336 10.96 38.25 -13.95
N GLY A 337 10.02 39.08 -13.51
CA GLY A 337 9.49 40.17 -14.32
C GLY A 337 8.84 39.68 -15.60
N SER A 338 9.29 40.15 -16.77
CA SER A 338 8.86 39.68 -18.09
C SER A 338 9.62 38.46 -18.60
N PHE A 339 10.58 37.96 -17.84
CA PHE A 339 11.43 36.81 -18.17
C PHE A 339 11.18 35.63 -17.24
N ARG A 340 11.99 34.58 -17.37
CA ARG A 340 12.06 33.45 -16.44
C ARG A 340 13.46 33.34 -15.89
N GLY A 341 13.56 32.96 -14.61
CA GLY A 341 14.80 32.67 -13.93
C GLY A 341 14.71 31.38 -13.14
N TRP A 342 15.87 30.79 -12.79
CA TRP A 342 15.94 29.62 -11.94
C TRP A 342 15.78 30.02 -10.48
N LYS A 343 14.82 29.39 -9.80
CA LYS A 343 14.63 29.52 -8.35
C LYS A 343 15.18 28.27 -7.71
N PRO A 344 16.29 28.35 -6.93
CA PRO A 344 16.84 27.21 -6.24
C PRO A 344 15.93 26.75 -5.10
N ALA A 345 15.72 25.45 -4.97
CA ALA A 345 15.22 24.85 -3.76
C ALA A 345 16.36 24.68 -2.75
N ARG A 346 16.02 24.45 -1.47
CA ARG A 346 17.02 24.11 -0.48
C ARG A 346 17.65 22.76 -0.88
N ALA A 347 18.99 22.72 -0.98
CA ALA A 347 19.73 21.49 -1.28
C ALA A 347 19.49 20.47 -0.16
N VAL A 348 19.41 19.20 -0.56
CA VAL A 348 19.21 18.07 0.38
C VAL A 348 20.46 17.20 0.36
N THR A 349 21.06 16.99 1.52
CA THR A 349 22.11 16.00 1.70
C THR A 349 21.45 14.67 2.03
N CYS A 350 21.74 13.65 1.23
CA CYS A 350 21.23 12.29 1.36
C CYS A 350 22.37 11.38 1.81
N TYR A 351 22.17 10.69 2.92
CA TYR A 351 23.02 9.58 3.35
C TYR A 351 22.30 8.28 3.10
N SER A 352 22.99 7.31 2.53
CA SER A 352 22.46 5.95 2.33
C SER A 352 23.47 4.89 2.76
N LEU A 353 22.96 3.83 3.40
CA LEU A 353 23.75 2.70 3.88
C LEU A 353 22.98 1.40 3.68
N ILE A 354 23.68 0.34 3.27
CA ILE A 354 23.21 -1.04 3.37
C ILE A 354 23.93 -1.66 4.56
N LYS A 355 23.20 -2.24 5.52
CA LYS A 355 23.78 -2.89 6.69
C LYS A 355 24.35 -4.25 6.29
N GLU A 356 25.68 -4.39 6.26
CA GLU A 356 26.36 -5.63 5.84
C GLU A 356 26.60 -6.60 7.00
N THR A 357 26.74 -6.10 8.21
CA THR A 357 27.05 -6.90 9.40
C THR A 357 26.05 -6.65 10.53
N PRO A 358 25.86 -7.59 11.46
CA PRO A 358 24.98 -7.46 12.62
C PRO A 358 25.26 -6.24 13.51
#